data_34589c06180d2103507edec5d081710d
#
_entry.id   34589c06180d2103507edec5d081710d
#
_cell.length_a   1.000
_cell.length_b   1.000
_cell.length_c   1.000
_cell.angle_alpha   90.00
_cell.angle_beta   90.00
_cell.angle_gamma   90.00
#
_symmetry.space_group_name_H-M   'P 1'
#
loop_
_entity.id
_entity.type
_entity.pdbx_description
1 polymer ?
#
loop_
_entity_poly.entity_id
_entity_poly.type
_entity_poly.pdbx_seq_one_letter_code
_entity_poly.pdbx_strand_id
1 'polypeptide(L)'
;MAPNDSLEVSHETTSNRDGWALSLRKTVAHRPQIIGDEKPRRPVLIVPGYGMNSFIFSFHPSGRSLEHHLAWRGFEVWSVDFRGQGRSRSTGGALTGWGLHELATVDTTAAVDHVLERTATGSSQVDLIGCSLGTTLMLAHAALGDRTRLGSLVAFGGPLRWNRVHPLLSVAFRSPRLAAAVPFRGTRALAGFALPLLLKTPLISIYLNPRSSDMGRWREMLATVEDPIPQINGEIAQWILDRDLTLRGTNITAAVGGLTHPLLCVVALQDGIVPVDTARSPYVHSGAAVKALLEVGDADQPHAHADLFLSRQAEARVFEPTARWLTRPTSAIAGV
;
A
#
# COMPACT_ATOMS: atom_id res chain seq x y z
N MET A 1 -11.52 -8.24 21.78
CA MET A 1 -12.55 -7.83 20.77
C MET A 1 -13.78 -7.46 21.53
N ALA A 2 -14.27 -6.23 21.37
CA ALA A 2 -15.57 -5.87 21.92
C ALA A 2 -16.67 -6.68 21.20
N PRO A 3 -17.75 -7.10 21.90
CA PRO A 3 -18.75 -8.02 21.34
C PRO A 3 -19.55 -7.52 20.14
N ASN A 4 -19.35 -6.31 19.68
CA ASN A 4 -20.13 -5.64 18.63
C ASN A 4 -19.38 -5.42 17.29
N ASP A 5 -18.13 -5.89 17.14
CA ASP A 5 -17.30 -5.66 15.95
C ASP A 5 -17.36 -6.83 14.94
N SER A 6 -18.54 -7.35 14.66
CA SER A 6 -18.67 -8.43 13.66
C SER A 6 -18.44 -7.87 12.25
N LEU A 7 -17.47 -8.44 11.54
CA LEU A 7 -17.15 -8.17 10.16
C LEU A 7 -17.72 -9.24 9.25
N GLU A 8 -18.24 -8.84 8.13
CA GLU A 8 -18.46 -9.73 7.00
C GLU A 8 -17.24 -9.65 6.09
N VAL A 9 -16.65 -10.80 5.80
CA VAL A 9 -15.46 -10.93 4.95
C VAL A 9 -15.76 -11.92 3.85
N SER A 10 -15.58 -11.48 2.60
CA SER A 10 -15.67 -12.37 1.44
C SER A 10 -14.39 -12.34 0.63
N HIS A 11 -14.14 -13.40 -0.13
CA HIS A 11 -13.05 -13.51 -1.08
C HIS A 11 -13.62 -13.69 -2.47
N GLU A 12 -13.17 -12.86 -3.39
CA GLU A 12 -13.59 -12.89 -4.78
C GLU A 12 -12.37 -13.01 -5.70
N THR A 13 -12.61 -13.35 -6.95
CA THR A 13 -11.55 -13.40 -7.96
C THR A 13 -12.01 -12.69 -9.21
N THR A 14 -11.08 -12.01 -9.88
CA THR A 14 -11.32 -11.39 -11.18
C THR A 14 -10.21 -11.73 -12.16
N SER A 15 -10.56 -11.87 -13.44
CA SER A 15 -9.56 -12.02 -14.49
C SER A 15 -8.96 -10.66 -14.83
N ASN A 16 -7.64 -10.57 -14.89
CA ASN A 16 -6.97 -9.39 -15.40
C ASN A 16 -6.87 -9.38 -16.94
N ARG A 17 -7.45 -10.39 -17.62
CA ARG A 17 -7.41 -10.59 -19.09
C ARG A 17 -6.00 -10.76 -19.67
N ASP A 18 -5.00 -10.94 -18.79
CA ASP A 18 -3.60 -11.20 -19.14
C ASP A 18 -3.12 -12.53 -18.51
N GLY A 19 -4.06 -13.47 -18.40
CA GLY A 19 -3.82 -14.84 -17.95
C GLY A 19 -3.61 -15.00 -16.46
N TRP A 20 -4.16 -14.10 -15.64
CA TRP A 20 -4.18 -14.22 -14.18
C TRP A 20 -5.58 -14.03 -13.61
N ALA A 21 -5.90 -14.82 -12.59
CA ALA A 21 -7.02 -14.60 -11.70
C ALA A 21 -6.48 -13.88 -10.45
N LEU A 22 -6.85 -12.62 -10.30
CA LEU A 22 -6.48 -11.81 -9.14
C LEU A 22 -7.44 -12.09 -7.99
N SER A 23 -6.91 -12.24 -6.78
CA SER A 23 -7.70 -12.40 -5.57
C SER A 23 -8.00 -11.06 -4.94
N LEU A 24 -9.27 -10.83 -4.61
CA LEU A 24 -9.70 -9.68 -3.84
C LEU A 24 -10.35 -10.15 -2.54
N ARG A 25 -10.16 -9.36 -1.50
CA ARG A 25 -10.83 -9.54 -0.20
C ARG A 25 -11.71 -8.33 0.03
N LYS A 26 -13.00 -8.55 0.29
CA LYS A 26 -13.97 -7.53 0.70
C LYS A 26 -14.22 -7.63 2.19
N THR A 27 -14.23 -6.50 2.88
CA THR A 27 -14.50 -6.40 4.32
C THR A 27 -15.50 -5.29 4.57
N VAL A 28 -16.60 -5.61 5.24
CA VAL A 28 -17.63 -4.66 5.69
C VAL A 28 -17.99 -4.95 7.15
N ALA A 29 -18.41 -3.95 7.89
CA ALA A 29 -18.90 -4.13 9.26
C ALA A 29 -20.42 -4.25 9.29
N HIS A 30 -20.95 -5.20 10.07
CA HIS A 30 -22.40 -5.32 10.25
C HIS A 30 -23.02 -4.12 11.01
N ARG A 31 -22.25 -3.50 11.91
CA ARG A 31 -22.68 -2.34 12.69
C ARG A 31 -21.58 -1.30 12.73
N PRO A 32 -21.42 -0.51 11.65
CA PRO A 32 -20.36 0.48 11.59
C PRO A 32 -20.65 1.66 12.53
N GLN A 33 -19.57 2.25 13.07
CA GLN A 33 -19.62 3.58 13.68
C GLN A 33 -19.29 4.63 12.61
N ILE A 34 -20.32 5.08 11.94
CA ILE A 34 -20.17 6.06 10.86
C ILE A 34 -19.71 7.40 11.44
N ILE A 35 -18.71 8.00 10.77
CA ILE A 35 -18.24 9.36 11.05
C ILE A 35 -18.63 10.29 9.88
N GLY A 36 -19.09 11.50 10.20
CA GLY A 36 -19.54 12.47 9.21
C GLY A 36 -20.92 12.18 8.65
N ASP A 37 -21.23 12.73 7.47
CA ASP A 37 -22.54 12.60 6.84
C ASP A 37 -22.84 11.14 6.43
N GLU A 38 -24.10 10.72 6.55
CA GLU A 38 -24.60 9.38 6.19
C GLU A 38 -24.66 9.12 4.68
N LYS A 39 -24.03 9.94 3.85
CA LYS A 39 -24.01 9.72 2.39
C LYS A 39 -23.35 8.40 2.03
N PRO A 40 -23.80 7.70 0.99
CA PRO A 40 -23.11 6.53 0.47
C PRO A 40 -21.64 6.90 0.20
N ARG A 41 -20.72 6.18 0.85
CA ARG A 41 -19.28 6.38 0.66
C ARG A 41 -18.82 5.61 -0.56
N ARG A 42 -17.79 6.11 -1.21
CA ARG A 42 -17.11 5.32 -2.23
C ARG A 42 -16.49 4.07 -1.60
N PRO A 43 -16.46 2.94 -2.31
CA PRO A 43 -15.65 1.80 -1.87
C PRO A 43 -14.19 2.20 -1.84
N VAL A 44 -13.42 1.55 -0.98
CA VAL A 44 -11.97 1.75 -0.84
C VAL A 44 -11.26 0.50 -1.36
N LEU A 45 -10.30 0.66 -2.27
CA LEU A 45 -9.41 -0.41 -2.72
C LEU A 45 -7.99 -0.16 -2.22
N ILE A 46 -7.43 -1.13 -1.50
CA ILE A 46 -6.06 -1.08 -0.97
C ILE A 46 -5.13 -1.87 -1.90
N VAL A 47 -4.10 -1.19 -2.38
CA VAL A 47 -3.08 -1.71 -3.31
C VAL A 47 -1.80 -2.05 -2.53
N PRO A 48 -1.34 -3.31 -2.57
CA PRO A 48 -0.18 -3.76 -1.80
C PRO A 48 1.14 -3.24 -2.36
N GLY A 49 2.16 -3.29 -1.49
CA GLY A 49 3.53 -2.91 -1.84
C GLY A 49 4.39 -4.07 -2.33
N TYR A 50 5.71 -3.82 -2.33
CA TYR A 50 6.72 -4.76 -2.78
C TYR A 50 6.95 -5.88 -1.75
N GLY A 51 7.01 -7.13 -2.22
CA GLY A 51 7.32 -8.28 -1.37
C GLY A 51 6.29 -8.58 -0.29
N MET A 52 5.05 -8.10 -0.46
CA MET A 52 3.95 -8.31 0.48
C MET A 52 2.66 -8.70 -0.26
N ASN A 53 1.72 -9.25 0.49
CA ASN A 53 0.35 -9.51 0.05
C ASN A 53 -0.67 -8.72 0.87
N SER A 54 -1.94 -8.82 0.52
CA SER A 54 -3.04 -8.09 1.15
C SER A 54 -3.27 -8.44 2.63
N PHE A 55 -2.71 -9.53 3.14
CA PHE A 55 -2.89 -9.95 4.53
C PHE A 55 -2.43 -8.90 5.55
N ILE A 56 -1.42 -8.08 5.22
CA ILE A 56 -0.94 -7.01 6.11
C ILE A 56 -2.04 -6.00 6.46
N PHE A 57 -2.99 -5.78 5.57
CA PHE A 57 -4.07 -4.80 5.77
C PHE A 57 -5.20 -5.36 6.65
N SER A 58 -5.31 -6.69 6.73
CA SER A 58 -6.29 -7.40 7.55
C SER A 58 -5.72 -7.89 8.89
N PHE A 59 -4.41 -7.74 9.11
CA PHE A 59 -3.70 -8.17 10.31
C PHE A 59 -3.25 -6.99 11.15
N HIS A 60 -3.38 -7.12 12.47
CA HIS A 60 -2.73 -6.24 13.44
C HIS A 60 -2.37 -7.05 14.69
N PRO A 61 -1.15 -6.91 15.23
CA PRO A 61 -0.69 -7.76 16.33
C PRO A 61 -1.43 -7.53 17.65
N SER A 62 -1.95 -6.33 17.90
CA SER A 62 -2.52 -5.95 19.19
C SER A 62 -3.83 -5.15 19.13
N GLY A 63 -4.33 -4.83 17.92
CA GLY A 63 -5.50 -3.97 17.75
C GLY A 63 -6.29 -4.26 16.48
N ARG A 64 -7.05 -3.26 16.00
CA ARG A 64 -7.73 -3.33 14.71
C ARG A 64 -6.72 -3.12 13.59
N SER A 65 -6.86 -3.90 12.52
CA SER A 65 -6.14 -3.68 11.27
C SER A 65 -6.71 -2.49 10.49
N LEU A 66 -6.00 -2.04 9.46
CA LEU A 66 -6.48 -0.97 8.58
C LEU A 66 -7.85 -1.31 7.95
N GLU A 67 -8.00 -2.52 7.38
CA GLU A 67 -9.28 -2.97 6.80
C GLU A 67 -10.40 -2.97 7.85
N HIS A 68 -10.13 -3.52 9.04
CA HIS A 68 -11.10 -3.58 10.12
C HIS A 68 -11.52 -2.17 10.56
N HIS A 69 -10.56 -1.27 10.73
CA HIS A 69 -10.85 0.10 11.18
C HIS A 69 -11.69 0.86 10.15
N LEU A 70 -11.32 0.82 8.86
CA LEU A 70 -12.08 1.47 7.80
C LEU A 70 -13.49 0.88 7.66
N ALA A 71 -13.62 -0.45 7.71
CA ALA A 71 -14.93 -1.11 7.68
C ALA A 71 -15.77 -0.70 8.88
N TRP A 72 -15.19 -0.68 10.09
CA TRP A 72 -15.86 -0.21 11.29
C TRP A 72 -16.30 1.26 11.20
N ARG A 73 -15.56 2.09 10.45
CA ARG A 73 -15.94 3.47 10.14
C ARG A 73 -16.95 3.59 8.98
N GLY A 74 -17.47 2.49 8.47
CA GLY A 74 -18.55 2.44 7.48
C GLY A 74 -18.10 2.49 6.03
N PHE A 75 -16.86 2.15 5.73
CA PHE A 75 -16.40 1.96 4.36
C PHE A 75 -16.60 0.51 3.91
N GLU A 76 -16.91 0.32 2.65
CA GLU A 76 -16.75 -0.96 1.96
C GLU A 76 -15.28 -1.06 1.54
N VAL A 77 -14.52 -1.96 2.17
CA VAL A 77 -13.07 -2.05 2.00
C VAL A 77 -12.72 -3.27 1.18
N TRP A 78 -11.93 -3.07 0.14
CA TRP A 78 -11.36 -4.10 -0.69
C TRP A 78 -9.85 -4.06 -0.60
N SER A 79 -9.20 -5.20 -0.66
CA SER A 79 -7.76 -5.33 -0.85
C SER A 79 -7.48 -6.36 -1.94
N VAL A 80 -6.45 -6.15 -2.73
CA VAL A 80 -6.09 -7.00 -3.86
C VAL A 80 -4.75 -7.68 -3.64
N ASP A 81 -4.63 -8.93 -4.06
CA ASP A 81 -3.34 -9.56 -4.35
C ASP A 81 -3.09 -9.46 -5.85
N PHE A 82 -2.00 -8.84 -6.27
CA PHE A 82 -1.61 -8.77 -7.67
C PHE A 82 -1.05 -10.10 -8.17
N ARG A 83 -0.79 -10.20 -9.48
CA ARG A 83 -0.11 -11.36 -10.07
C ARG A 83 1.19 -11.68 -9.31
N GLY A 84 1.40 -12.95 -9.00
CA GLY A 84 2.56 -13.40 -8.23
C GLY A 84 2.49 -13.13 -6.72
N GLN A 85 1.38 -12.62 -6.18
CA GLN A 85 1.19 -12.36 -4.76
C GLN A 85 0.02 -13.15 -4.18
N GLY A 86 0.11 -13.46 -2.90
CA GLY A 86 -0.96 -13.96 -2.05
C GLY A 86 -1.74 -15.14 -2.66
N ARG A 87 -3.05 -14.93 -2.86
CA ARG A 87 -3.97 -15.93 -3.39
C ARG A 87 -4.19 -15.83 -4.91
N SER A 88 -3.60 -14.86 -5.59
CA SER A 88 -3.70 -14.75 -7.05
C SER A 88 -3.02 -15.91 -7.77
N ARG A 89 -3.58 -16.35 -8.89
CA ARG A 89 -3.14 -17.56 -9.61
C ARG A 89 -3.02 -17.28 -11.10
N SER A 90 -1.96 -17.82 -11.72
CA SER A 90 -1.88 -17.88 -13.18
C SER A 90 -2.96 -18.83 -13.74
N THR A 91 -3.64 -18.39 -14.77
CA THR A 91 -4.65 -19.14 -15.55
C THR A 91 -4.15 -19.42 -16.97
N GLY A 92 -2.83 -19.37 -17.18
CA GLY A 92 -2.16 -19.51 -18.48
C GLY A 92 -1.32 -18.30 -18.88
N GLY A 93 -1.31 -17.25 -18.05
CA GLY A 93 -0.46 -16.08 -18.26
C GLY A 93 1.01 -16.37 -18.02
N ALA A 94 1.85 -15.53 -18.61
CA ALA A 94 3.29 -15.59 -18.43
C ALA A 94 3.67 -15.40 -16.94
N LEU A 95 4.57 -16.24 -16.45
CA LEU A 95 5.11 -16.14 -15.09
C LEU A 95 6.24 -15.08 -14.99
N THR A 96 6.74 -14.64 -16.12
CA THR A 96 7.82 -13.63 -16.27
C THR A 96 7.49 -12.70 -17.44
N GLY A 97 8.26 -11.62 -17.58
CA GLY A 97 8.08 -10.69 -18.70
C GLY A 97 7.05 -9.59 -18.45
N TRP A 98 6.59 -9.43 -17.22
CA TRP A 98 5.71 -8.34 -16.77
C TRP A 98 6.41 -7.56 -15.64
N GLY A 99 6.05 -6.32 -15.49
CA GLY A 99 6.70 -5.41 -14.55
C GLY A 99 5.74 -4.40 -13.90
N LEU A 100 6.29 -3.29 -13.45
CA LEU A 100 5.52 -2.22 -12.78
C LEU A 100 4.42 -1.66 -13.68
N HIS A 101 4.64 -1.64 -15.01
CA HIS A 101 3.63 -1.17 -15.96
C HIS A 101 2.38 -2.05 -15.90
N GLU A 102 2.53 -3.37 -16.00
CA GLU A 102 1.41 -4.32 -16.00
C GLU A 102 0.69 -4.33 -14.65
N LEU A 103 1.42 -4.21 -13.53
CA LEU A 103 0.80 -4.08 -12.21
C LEU A 103 -0.06 -2.81 -12.11
N ALA A 104 0.45 -1.67 -12.62
CA ALA A 104 -0.26 -0.39 -12.55
C ALA A 104 -1.44 -0.31 -13.53
N THR A 105 -1.31 -0.83 -14.76
CA THR A 105 -2.28 -0.59 -15.85
C THR A 105 -3.19 -1.78 -16.14
N VAL A 106 -2.76 -3.00 -15.84
CA VAL A 106 -3.55 -4.21 -16.10
C VAL A 106 -4.19 -4.71 -14.80
N ASP A 107 -3.38 -5.01 -13.80
CA ASP A 107 -3.88 -5.60 -12.55
C ASP A 107 -4.70 -4.59 -11.74
N THR A 108 -4.21 -3.35 -11.59
CA THR A 108 -4.96 -2.32 -10.87
C THR A 108 -6.26 -1.97 -11.60
N THR A 109 -6.26 -1.91 -12.95
CA THR A 109 -7.51 -1.69 -13.72
C THR A 109 -8.50 -2.81 -13.47
N ALA A 110 -8.07 -4.08 -13.56
CA ALA A 110 -8.97 -5.22 -13.31
C ALA A 110 -9.54 -5.22 -11.89
N ALA A 111 -8.75 -4.82 -10.90
CA ALA A 111 -9.21 -4.70 -9.52
C ALA A 111 -10.22 -3.55 -9.35
N VAL A 112 -9.97 -2.38 -9.95
CA VAL A 112 -10.89 -1.22 -9.94
C VAL A 112 -12.20 -1.59 -10.63
N ASP A 113 -12.15 -2.23 -11.82
CA ASP A 113 -13.30 -2.70 -12.56
C ASP A 113 -14.16 -3.62 -11.70
N HIS A 114 -13.53 -4.63 -11.09
CA HIS A 114 -14.22 -5.59 -10.24
C HIS A 114 -14.90 -4.92 -9.03
N VAL A 115 -14.20 -4.03 -8.35
CA VAL A 115 -14.77 -3.30 -7.19
C VAL A 115 -16.00 -2.50 -7.61
N LEU A 116 -15.93 -1.76 -8.72
CA LEU A 116 -17.04 -0.94 -9.19
C LEU A 116 -18.23 -1.77 -9.72
N GLU A 117 -17.98 -2.95 -10.26
CA GLU A 117 -19.03 -3.90 -10.66
C GLU A 117 -19.72 -4.58 -9.46
N ARG A 118 -19.01 -4.74 -8.34
CA ARG A 118 -19.44 -5.54 -7.18
C ARG A 118 -19.78 -4.73 -5.94
N THR A 119 -19.50 -3.42 -5.96
CA THR A 119 -19.77 -2.57 -4.80
C THR A 119 -21.26 -2.44 -4.52
N ALA A 120 -21.62 -2.52 -3.24
CA ALA A 120 -22.99 -2.25 -2.78
C ALA A 120 -23.26 -0.75 -2.57
N THR A 121 -22.23 0.11 -2.69
CA THR A 121 -22.37 1.55 -2.43
C THR A 121 -23.09 2.31 -3.56
N GLY A 122 -23.21 1.73 -4.75
CA GLY A 122 -23.74 2.38 -5.94
C GLY A 122 -22.84 3.48 -6.52
N SER A 123 -21.61 3.61 -6.02
CA SER A 123 -20.65 4.60 -6.53
C SER A 123 -20.06 4.18 -7.87
N SER A 124 -19.89 5.14 -8.77
CA SER A 124 -19.11 4.96 -10.02
C SER A 124 -17.62 5.24 -9.84
N GLN A 125 -17.18 5.59 -8.64
CA GLN A 125 -15.80 5.88 -8.32
C GLN A 125 -15.34 5.05 -7.12
N VAL A 126 -14.04 4.74 -7.08
CA VAL A 126 -13.35 4.07 -5.98
C VAL A 126 -12.27 4.99 -5.39
N ASP A 127 -12.15 5.02 -4.07
CA ASP A 127 -11.02 5.63 -3.39
C ASP A 127 -9.87 4.61 -3.33
N LEU A 128 -8.65 5.03 -3.67
CA LEU A 128 -7.50 4.13 -3.68
C LEU A 128 -6.55 4.44 -2.51
N ILE A 129 -6.09 3.39 -1.85
CA ILE A 129 -5.01 3.45 -0.86
C ILE A 129 -3.84 2.65 -1.40
N GLY A 130 -2.73 3.30 -1.72
CA GLY A 130 -1.51 2.64 -2.14
C GLY A 130 -0.50 2.56 -0.99
N CYS A 131 0.09 1.39 -0.77
CA CYS A 131 1.02 1.14 0.33
C CYS A 131 2.42 0.86 -0.20
N SER A 132 3.44 1.63 0.22
CA SER A 132 4.82 1.47 -0.24
C SER A 132 4.89 1.52 -1.78
N LEU A 133 5.43 0.50 -2.46
CA LEU A 133 5.38 0.40 -3.93
C LEU A 133 3.94 0.52 -4.48
N GLY A 134 2.93 0.07 -3.74
CA GLY A 134 1.52 0.24 -4.11
C GLY A 134 1.09 1.70 -4.27
N THR A 135 1.71 2.63 -3.55
CA THR A 135 1.54 4.08 -3.81
C THR A 135 1.94 4.44 -5.24
N THR A 136 3.10 3.95 -5.68
CA THR A 136 3.60 4.22 -7.03
C THR A 136 2.70 3.61 -8.09
N LEU A 137 2.26 2.36 -7.87
CA LEU A 137 1.34 1.66 -8.78
C LEU A 137 -0.02 2.38 -8.87
N MET A 138 -0.57 2.80 -7.74
CA MET A 138 -1.79 3.60 -7.65
C MET A 138 -1.66 4.93 -8.42
N LEU A 139 -0.57 5.66 -8.20
CA LEU A 139 -0.32 6.94 -8.87
C LEU A 139 -0.07 6.77 -10.37
N ALA A 140 0.66 5.71 -10.76
CA ALA A 140 0.84 5.36 -12.16
C ALA A 140 -0.49 4.97 -12.82
N HIS A 141 -1.34 4.18 -12.14
CA HIS A 141 -2.70 3.88 -12.59
C HIS A 141 -3.53 5.15 -12.78
N ALA A 142 -3.54 6.04 -11.79
CA ALA A 142 -4.26 7.31 -11.89
C ALA A 142 -3.73 8.21 -13.01
N ALA A 143 -2.41 8.15 -13.31
CA ALA A 143 -1.81 8.95 -14.38
C ALA A 143 -2.07 8.40 -15.79
N LEU A 144 -2.11 7.07 -15.93
CA LEU A 144 -2.17 6.37 -17.23
C LEU A 144 -3.56 5.81 -17.57
N GLY A 145 -4.41 5.58 -16.55
CA GLY A 145 -5.72 4.95 -16.68
C GLY A 145 -6.89 5.91 -16.77
N ASP A 146 -8.08 5.36 -16.58
CA ASP A 146 -9.33 6.14 -16.58
C ASP A 146 -9.53 6.86 -15.24
N ARG A 147 -9.22 8.14 -15.24
CA ARG A 147 -9.31 9.03 -14.08
C ARG A 147 -10.73 9.24 -13.57
N THR A 148 -11.74 9.09 -14.44
CA THR A 148 -13.14 9.36 -14.06
C THR A 148 -13.69 8.35 -13.06
N ARG A 149 -13.06 7.19 -12.95
CA ARG A 149 -13.42 6.10 -12.06
C ARG A 149 -12.78 6.21 -10.66
N LEU A 150 -11.91 7.20 -10.46
CA LEU A 150 -11.17 7.39 -9.22
C LEU A 150 -11.77 8.55 -8.41
N GLY A 151 -11.85 8.34 -7.11
CA GLY A 151 -12.17 9.36 -6.12
C GLY A 151 -10.92 9.96 -5.51
N SER A 152 -10.71 9.73 -4.22
CA SER A 152 -9.54 10.19 -3.48
C SER A 152 -8.39 9.18 -3.55
N LEU A 153 -7.17 9.68 -3.44
CA LEU A 153 -5.94 8.87 -3.41
C LEU A 153 -5.26 9.00 -2.04
N VAL A 154 -4.83 7.89 -1.47
CA VAL A 154 -4.08 7.89 -0.20
C VAL A 154 -2.76 7.15 -0.40
N ALA A 155 -1.65 7.80 -0.14
CA ALA A 155 -0.30 7.30 -0.30
C ALA A 155 0.31 6.97 1.07
N PHE A 156 0.44 5.68 1.40
CA PHE A 156 1.08 5.23 2.64
C PHE A 156 2.56 4.91 2.41
N GLY A 157 3.45 5.76 2.90
CA GLY A 157 4.89 5.52 2.95
C GLY A 157 5.53 5.14 1.61
N GLY A 158 4.94 5.53 0.49
CA GLY A 158 5.40 5.12 -0.82
C GLY A 158 6.08 6.24 -1.61
N PRO A 159 7.07 5.90 -2.45
CA PRO A 159 7.75 6.86 -3.29
C PRO A 159 6.97 7.18 -4.57
N LEU A 160 7.15 8.39 -5.10
CA LEU A 160 6.88 8.74 -6.49
C LEU A 160 8.19 9.07 -7.20
N ARG A 161 9.11 9.72 -6.47
CA ARG A 161 10.45 10.06 -6.92
C ARG A 161 11.46 9.71 -5.83
N TRP A 162 12.58 9.11 -6.18
CA TRP A 162 13.66 8.81 -5.25
C TRP A 162 14.55 10.03 -5.02
N ASN A 163 14.23 10.82 -3.99
CA ASN A 163 15.06 11.96 -3.57
C ASN A 163 16.27 11.52 -2.75
N ARG A 164 16.04 10.54 -1.87
CA ARG A 164 17.07 9.85 -1.06
C ARG A 164 16.82 8.36 -1.06
N VAL A 165 17.88 7.60 -0.87
CA VAL A 165 17.85 6.14 -0.73
C VAL A 165 18.64 5.77 0.52
N HIS A 166 18.10 4.84 1.31
CA HIS A 166 18.83 4.34 2.47
C HIS A 166 20.13 3.64 2.02
N PRO A 167 21.27 3.83 2.70
CA PRO A 167 22.57 3.27 2.26
C PRO A 167 22.55 1.76 1.99
N LEU A 168 21.87 0.96 2.81
CA LEU A 168 21.73 -0.48 2.58
C LEU A 168 20.95 -0.79 1.29
N LEU A 169 19.88 -0.05 1.00
CA LEU A 169 19.12 -0.22 -0.24
C LEU A 169 19.90 0.26 -1.44
N SER A 170 20.69 1.33 -1.32
CA SER A 170 21.55 1.80 -2.42
C SER A 170 22.59 0.77 -2.82
N VAL A 171 23.08 -0.03 -1.89
CA VAL A 171 23.98 -1.15 -2.18
C VAL A 171 23.22 -2.33 -2.82
N ALA A 172 22.05 -2.68 -2.28
CA ALA A 172 21.24 -3.79 -2.79
C ALA A 172 20.73 -3.53 -4.22
N PHE A 173 20.35 -2.30 -4.52
CA PHE A 173 19.80 -1.87 -5.81
C PHE A 173 20.78 -1.09 -6.67
N ARG A 174 22.10 -1.21 -6.43
CA ARG A 174 23.14 -0.48 -7.19
C ARG A 174 23.22 -0.82 -8.67
N SER A 175 22.68 -1.97 -9.07
CA SER A 175 22.70 -2.45 -10.45
C SER A 175 21.39 -3.18 -10.77
N PRO A 176 20.61 -2.71 -11.77
CA PRO A 176 19.39 -3.38 -12.22
C PRO A 176 19.61 -4.83 -12.62
N ARG A 177 20.73 -5.13 -13.31
CA ARG A 177 21.08 -6.50 -13.74
C ARG A 177 21.33 -7.42 -12.54
N LEU A 178 22.05 -6.94 -11.53
CA LEU A 178 22.32 -7.72 -10.32
C LEU A 178 21.05 -7.90 -9.49
N ALA A 179 20.24 -6.85 -9.34
CA ALA A 179 18.97 -6.90 -8.62
C ALA A 179 18.00 -7.91 -9.28
N ALA A 180 17.94 -7.95 -10.61
CA ALA A 180 17.12 -8.89 -11.35
C ALA A 180 17.71 -10.33 -11.39
N ALA A 181 19.02 -10.50 -11.17
CA ALA A 181 19.66 -11.81 -11.25
C ALA A 181 19.54 -12.64 -9.97
N VAL A 182 19.20 -12.02 -8.83
CA VAL A 182 19.12 -12.73 -7.53
C VAL A 182 17.77 -13.45 -7.41
N PRO A 183 17.75 -14.79 -7.49
CA PRO A 183 16.52 -15.56 -7.33
C PRO A 183 16.16 -15.64 -5.84
N PHE A 184 15.35 -14.70 -5.36
CA PHE A 184 14.80 -14.75 -4.01
C PHE A 184 13.60 -15.72 -3.98
N ARG A 185 13.85 -17.01 -3.86
CA ARG A 185 12.81 -18.00 -3.59
C ARG A 185 12.86 -18.42 -2.12
N GLY A 186 11.69 -18.51 -1.49
CA GLY A 186 11.60 -18.90 -0.09
C GLY A 186 11.92 -17.77 0.88
N THR A 187 11.70 -16.52 0.49
CA THR A 187 11.94 -15.33 1.34
C THR A 187 11.18 -15.42 2.66
N ARG A 188 9.95 -15.95 2.65
CA ARG A 188 9.19 -16.18 3.87
C ARG A 188 9.89 -17.15 4.83
N ALA A 189 10.44 -18.26 4.32
CA ALA A 189 11.18 -19.22 5.14
C ALA A 189 12.48 -18.61 5.68
N LEU A 190 13.22 -17.88 4.81
CA LEU A 190 14.42 -17.17 5.21
C LEU A 190 14.12 -16.08 6.25
N ALA A 191 13.06 -15.32 6.07
CA ALA A 191 12.59 -14.32 7.04
C ALA A 191 12.22 -15.00 8.38
N GLY A 192 11.58 -16.16 8.33
CA GLY A 192 11.25 -16.95 9.52
C GLY A 192 12.46 -17.37 10.33
N PHE A 193 13.58 -17.65 9.67
CA PHE A 193 14.84 -17.97 10.31
C PHE A 193 15.62 -16.72 10.78
N ALA A 194 15.66 -15.69 9.93
CA ALA A 194 16.46 -14.49 10.18
C ALA A 194 15.77 -13.51 11.16
N LEU A 195 14.44 -13.40 11.13
CA LEU A 195 13.70 -12.39 11.89
C LEU A 195 13.95 -12.48 13.42
N PRO A 196 13.97 -13.66 14.09
CA PRO A 196 14.27 -13.74 15.52
C PRO A 196 15.65 -13.19 15.88
N LEU A 197 16.62 -13.26 14.96
CA LEU A 197 17.95 -12.69 15.14
C LEU A 197 17.92 -11.18 14.90
N LEU A 198 17.25 -10.74 13.84
CA LEU A 198 17.10 -9.32 13.49
C LEU A 198 16.36 -8.54 14.57
N LEU A 199 15.36 -9.15 15.23
CA LEU A 199 14.62 -8.54 16.35
C LEU A 199 15.51 -8.13 17.52
N LYS A 200 16.72 -8.72 17.65
CA LYS A 200 17.70 -8.39 18.66
C LYS A 200 18.70 -7.32 18.21
N THR A 201 18.56 -6.82 17.00
CA THR A 201 19.47 -5.83 16.40
C THR A 201 18.71 -4.54 16.05
N PRO A 202 19.39 -3.39 16.00
CA PRO A 202 18.77 -2.14 15.56
C PRO A 202 18.36 -2.15 14.06
N LEU A 203 18.81 -3.14 13.27
CA LEU A 203 18.50 -3.22 11.85
C LEU A 203 17.01 -3.40 11.56
N ILE A 204 16.28 -4.07 12.45
CA ILE A 204 14.83 -4.23 12.29
C ILE A 204 14.11 -2.87 12.28
N SER A 205 14.65 -1.87 12.99
CA SER A 205 14.04 -0.53 13.07
C SER A 205 14.04 0.25 11.75
N ILE A 206 14.76 -0.25 10.74
CA ILE A 206 14.66 0.28 9.36
C ILE A 206 13.26 0.03 8.79
N TYR A 207 12.68 -1.12 9.11
CA TYR A 207 11.39 -1.57 8.59
C TYR A 207 10.25 -1.49 9.61
N LEU A 208 10.51 -1.91 10.86
CA LEU A 208 9.53 -2.02 11.93
C LEU A 208 10.21 -1.74 13.28
N ASN A 209 9.68 -0.83 14.07
CA ASN A 209 10.27 -0.46 15.35
C ASN A 209 9.66 -1.28 16.51
N PRO A 210 10.45 -2.13 17.21
CA PRO A 210 9.95 -2.92 18.34
C PRO A 210 9.44 -2.09 19.54
N ARG A 211 9.80 -0.80 19.63
CA ARG A 211 9.28 0.11 20.66
C ARG A 211 7.83 0.50 20.39
N SER A 212 7.44 0.57 19.11
CA SER A 212 6.11 1.02 18.66
C SER A 212 5.18 -0.15 18.36
N SER A 213 5.71 -1.28 17.89
CA SER A 213 4.95 -2.45 17.46
C SER A 213 5.09 -3.64 18.41
N ASP A 214 4.03 -4.45 18.50
CA ASP A 214 4.06 -5.69 19.29
C ASP A 214 4.65 -6.82 18.46
N MET A 215 5.81 -7.33 18.91
CA MET A 215 6.53 -8.41 18.23
C MET A 215 6.09 -9.81 18.67
N GLY A 216 5.14 -9.93 19.60
CA GLY A 216 4.69 -11.24 20.11
C GLY A 216 4.08 -12.14 19.02
N ARG A 217 3.49 -11.54 18.00
CA ARG A 217 2.86 -12.25 16.86
C ARG A 217 3.70 -12.22 15.57
N TRP A 218 5.02 -12.10 15.68
CA TRP A 218 5.91 -12.00 14.51
C TRP A 218 5.78 -13.18 13.52
N ARG A 219 5.43 -14.40 14.01
CA ARG A 219 5.19 -15.55 13.12
C ARG A 219 4.01 -15.36 12.19
N GLU A 220 2.95 -14.70 12.65
CA GLU A 220 1.79 -14.36 11.83
C GLU A 220 2.13 -13.24 10.84
N MET A 221 2.98 -12.28 11.23
CA MET A 221 3.48 -11.25 10.31
C MET A 221 4.21 -11.85 9.10
N LEU A 222 4.86 -13.01 9.24
CA LEU A 222 5.50 -13.68 8.11
C LEU A 222 4.52 -14.07 6.99
N ALA A 223 3.23 -14.22 7.30
CA ALA A 223 2.22 -14.49 6.28
C ALA A 223 2.04 -13.31 5.30
N THR A 224 2.47 -12.10 5.67
CA THR A 224 2.46 -10.91 4.78
C THR A 224 3.58 -10.93 3.75
N VAL A 225 4.64 -11.72 3.97
CA VAL A 225 5.87 -11.71 3.15
C VAL A 225 5.67 -12.55 1.89
N GLU A 226 6.01 -11.99 0.74
CA GLU A 226 6.06 -12.66 -0.55
C GLU A 226 7.47 -12.65 -1.14
N ASP A 227 7.72 -13.60 -2.04
CA ASP A 227 9.00 -13.66 -2.73
C ASP A 227 9.13 -12.47 -3.70
N PRO A 228 10.27 -11.77 -3.68
CA PRO A 228 10.54 -10.70 -4.62
C PRO A 228 10.57 -11.23 -6.06
N ILE A 229 10.07 -10.41 -6.98
CA ILE A 229 10.02 -10.75 -8.40
C ILE A 229 11.23 -10.13 -9.08
N PRO A 230 12.12 -10.95 -9.73
CA PRO A 230 13.37 -10.48 -10.29
C PRO A 230 13.25 -9.29 -11.24
N GLN A 231 12.25 -9.28 -12.11
CA GLN A 231 12.02 -8.16 -13.03
C GLN A 231 11.64 -6.87 -12.27
N ILE A 232 10.76 -6.96 -11.29
CA ILE A 232 10.39 -5.82 -10.44
C ILE A 232 11.62 -5.28 -9.71
N ASN A 233 12.52 -6.15 -9.22
CA ASN A 233 13.77 -5.73 -8.60
C ASN A 233 14.62 -4.91 -9.57
N GLY A 234 14.75 -5.36 -10.82
CA GLY A 234 15.49 -4.66 -11.85
C GLY A 234 14.90 -3.29 -12.17
N GLU A 235 13.57 -3.21 -12.28
CA GLU A 235 12.86 -1.95 -12.55
C GLU A 235 12.95 -0.97 -11.36
N ILE A 236 12.84 -1.44 -10.12
CA ILE A 236 13.06 -0.61 -8.92
C ILE A 236 14.51 -0.10 -8.88
N ALA A 237 15.49 -0.95 -9.19
CA ALA A 237 16.89 -0.54 -9.22
C ALA A 237 17.15 0.52 -10.30
N GLN A 238 16.58 0.37 -11.48
CA GLN A 238 16.67 1.38 -12.53
C GLN A 238 16.00 2.68 -12.10
N TRP A 239 14.80 2.61 -11.52
CA TRP A 239 14.09 3.77 -11.01
C TRP A 239 14.87 4.52 -9.91
N ILE A 240 15.53 3.80 -9.00
CA ILE A 240 16.40 4.40 -7.98
C ILE A 240 17.55 5.19 -8.63
N LEU A 241 18.17 4.65 -9.69
CA LEU A 241 19.25 5.32 -10.41
C LEU A 241 18.75 6.56 -11.17
N ASP A 242 17.61 6.45 -11.84
CA ASP A 242 17.03 7.51 -12.66
C ASP A 242 16.27 8.54 -11.80
N ARG A 243 15.97 8.22 -10.55
CA ARG A 243 15.12 8.95 -9.59
C ARG A 243 13.65 9.04 -9.99
N ASP A 244 13.36 9.21 -11.25
CA ASP A 244 11.99 9.27 -11.79
C ASP A 244 11.62 7.95 -12.45
N LEU A 245 10.39 7.46 -12.16
CA LEU A 245 9.87 6.27 -12.80
C LEU A 245 9.40 6.60 -14.20
N THR A 246 9.89 5.83 -15.18
CA THR A 246 9.41 5.87 -16.57
C THR A 246 8.79 4.52 -16.93
N LEU A 247 7.51 4.52 -17.29
CA LEU A 247 6.78 3.34 -17.73
C LEU A 247 6.42 3.50 -19.23
N ARG A 248 6.94 2.63 -20.08
CA ARG A 248 6.73 2.66 -21.54
C ARG A 248 6.89 4.07 -22.14
N GLY A 249 7.94 4.78 -21.74
CA GLY A 249 8.25 6.12 -22.26
C GLY A 249 7.53 7.27 -21.56
N THR A 250 6.61 7.01 -20.64
CA THR A 250 5.94 8.06 -19.85
C THR A 250 6.63 8.25 -18.51
N ASN A 251 7.10 9.47 -18.23
CA ASN A 251 7.60 9.85 -16.91
C ASN A 251 6.40 10.01 -15.95
N ILE A 252 6.32 9.11 -14.96
CA ILE A 252 5.19 9.05 -14.03
C ILE A 252 5.18 10.24 -13.08
N THR A 253 6.35 10.72 -12.62
CA THR A 253 6.43 11.91 -11.77
C THR A 253 5.82 13.13 -12.45
N ALA A 254 6.16 13.35 -13.73
CA ALA A 254 5.60 14.44 -14.52
C ALA A 254 4.08 14.25 -14.76
N ALA A 255 3.63 13.02 -15.08
CA ALA A 255 2.23 12.71 -15.34
C ALA A 255 1.33 12.90 -14.11
N VAL A 256 1.85 12.59 -12.91
CA VAL A 256 1.18 12.81 -11.61
C VAL A 256 0.99 14.30 -11.33
N GLY A 257 1.86 15.17 -11.85
CA GLY A 257 1.67 16.62 -11.82
C GLY A 257 0.38 17.12 -12.47
N GLY A 258 -0.22 16.33 -13.37
CA GLY A 258 -1.52 16.61 -13.99
C GLY A 258 -2.73 16.00 -13.29
N LEU A 259 -2.57 15.32 -12.14
CA LEU A 259 -3.67 14.75 -11.38
C LEU A 259 -4.36 15.82 -10.53
N THR A 260 -5.69 15.77 -10.52
CA THR A 260 -6.54 16.71 -9.75
C THR A 260 -7.27 16.04 -8.58
N HIS A 261 -7.16 14.71 -8.46
CA HIS A 261 -7.79 13.94 -7.38
C HIS A 261 -7.26 14.38 -6.01
N PRO A 262 -8.12 14.48 -4.98
CA PRO A 262 -7.66 14.72 -3.62
C PRO A 262 -6.59 13.68 -3.21
N LEU A 263 -5.49 14.13 -2.60
CA LEU A 263 -4.38 13.28 -2.22
C LEU A 263 -4.03 13.46 -0.74
N LEU A 264 -4.02 12.35 0.01
CA LEU A 264 -3.43 12.27 1.34
C LEU A 264 -2.10 11.51 1.24
N CYS A 265 -1.02 12.09 1.76
CA CYS A 265 0.24 11.39 1.96
C CYS A 265 0.45 11.12 3.45
N VAL A 266 0.68 9.87 3.81
CA VAL A 266 0.99 9.42 5.17
C VAL A 266 2.44 8.95 5.21
N VAL A 267 3.26 9.57 6.05
CA VAL A 267 4.71 9.39 6.07
C VAL A 267 5.18 9.01 7.47
N ALA A 268 5.91 7.92 7.59
CA ALA A 268 6.57 7.54 8.84
C ALA A 268 7.92 8.28 8.96
N LEU A 269 8.12 9.01 10.07
CA LEU A 269 9.29 9.88 10.23
C LEU A 269 10.62 9.14 10.43
N GLN A 270 10.57 7.85 10.83
CA GLN A 270 11.75 6.98 10.98
C GLN A 270 11.79 5.86 9.93
N ASP A 271 11.12 6.06 8.78
CA ASP A 271 11.13 5.09 7.69
C ASP A 271 12.54 4.94 7.09
N GLY A 272 13.12 3.76 7.23
CA GLY A 272 14.42 3.42 6.67
C GLY A 272 14.32 2.70 5.31
N ILE A 273 13.12 2.32 4.87
CA ILE A 273 12.89 1.72 3.55
C ILE A 273 12.67 2.84 2.52
N VAL A 274 11.74 3.74 2.80
CA VAL A 274 11.44 4.90 1.96
C VAL A 274 11.72 6.16 2.79
N PRO A 275 12.93 6.74 2.69
CA PRO A 275 13.27 7.91 3.48
C PRO A 275 12.27 9.05 3.33
N VAL A 276 12.06 9.81 4.39
CA VAL A 276 11.01 10.84 4.53
C VAL A 276 10.91 11.77 3.31
N ASP A 277 12.05 12.29 2.81
CA ASP A 277 12.05 13.17 1.63
C ASP A 277 11.55 12.45 0.35
N THR A 278 11.74 11.12 0.29
CA THR A 278 11.25 10.27 -0.81
C THR A 278 9.77 9.96 -0.62
N ALA A 279 9.35 9.64 0.60
CA ALA A 279 7.94 9.38 0.93
C ALA A 279 7.04 10.63 0.78
N ARG A 280 7.60 11.84 0.94
CA ARG A 280 6.91 13.11 0.67
C ARG A 280 6.75 13.42 -0.83
N SER A 281 7.46 12.72 -1.71
CA SER A 281 7.47 13.04 -3.15
C SER A 281 6.09 13.03 -3.81
N PRO A 282 5.12 12.14 -3.46
CA PRO A 282 3.76 12.24 -3.99
C PRO A 282 3.08 13.58 -3.63
N TYR A 283 3.22 14.04 -2.39
CA TYR A 283 2.68 15.32 -1.95
C TYR A 283 3.30 16.51 -2.70
N VAL A 284 4.62 16.47 -2.91
CA VAL A 284 5.36 17.56 -3.56
C VAL A 284 5.01 17.67 -5.04
N HIS A 285 4.94 16.53 -5.75
CA HIS A 285 4.82 16.51 -7.21
C HIS A 285 3.38 16.40 -7.72
N SER A 286 2.40 16.06 -6.87
CA SER A 286 0.99 16.01 -7.29
C SER A 286 0.43 17.39 -7.60
N GLY A 287 -0.34 17.48 -8.70
CA GLY A 287 -1.13 18.65 -9.08
C GLY A 287 -2.47 18.80 -8.34
N ALA A 288 -2.78 17.93 -7.39
CA ALA A 288 -4.01 17.96 -6.62
C ALA A 288 -4.20 19.30 -5.90
N ALA A 289 -5.36 19.95 -6.11
CA ALA A 289 -5.71 21.18 -5.42
C ALA A 289 -5.99 20.93 -3.91
N VAL A 290 -6.56 19.76 -3.59
CA VAL A 290 -6.77 19.31 -2.21
C VAL A 290 -5.74 18.23 -1.93
N LYS A 291 -4.71 18.56 -1.17
CA LYS A 291 -3.69 17.61 -0.74
C LYS A 291 -3.27 17.85 0.69
N ALA A 292 -3.07 16.77 1.44
CA ALA A 292 -2.68 16.79 2.83
C ALA A 292 -1.48 15.89 3.09
N LEU A 293 -0.68 16.23 4.10
CA LEU A 293 0.46 15.47 4.57
C LEU A 293 0.25 15.11 6.04
N LEU A 294 0.23 13.82 6.34
CA LEU A 294 0.18 13.27 7.69
C LEU A 294 1.55 12.65 8.01
N GLU A 295 2.28 13.27 8.90
CA GLU A 295 3.57 12.78 9.37
C GLU A 295 3.40 12.09 10.71
N VAL A 296 3.87 10.84 10.80
CA VAL A 296 3.65 9.98 11.97
C VAL A 296 4.97 9.53 12.55
N GLY A 297 5.06 9.63 13.87
CA GLY A 297 6.23 9.27 14.65
C GLY A 297 6.95 10.49 15.24
N ASP A 298 7.57 10.28 16.39
CA ASP A 298 8.38 11.24 17.12
C ASP A 298 9.51 10.50 17.87
N ALA A 299 10.25 11.19 18.74
CA ALA A 299 11.34 10.60 19.50
C ALA A 299 10.85 9.56 20.53
N ASP A 300 9.66 9.77 21.10
CA ASP A 300 9.09 8.90 22.13
C ASP A 300 8.37 7.70 21.50
N GLN A 301 7.76 7.92 20.36
CA GLN A 301 6.98 6.94 19.61
C GLN A 301 7.42 6.90 18.13
N PRO A 302 8.59 6.32 17.88
CA PRO A 302 9.14 6.27 16.54
C PRO A 302 8.30 5.35 15.64
N HIS A 303 8.06 5.78 14.41
CA HIS A 303 7.37 5.00 13.38
C HIS A 303 8.30 4.77 12.20
N ALA A 304 8.59 3.49 11.94
CA ALA A 304 9.25 3.01 10.74
C ALA A 304 8.22 2.60 9.67
N HIS A 305 8.66 2.04 8.55
CA HIS A 305 7.84 1.75 7.37
C HIS A 305 6.57 0.95 7.67
N ALA A 306 6.71 -0.22 8.33
CA ALA A 306 5.58 -1.09 8.63
C ALA A 306 4.79 -0.64 9.87
N ASP A 307 5.34 0.26 10.70
CA ASP A 307 4.64 0.78 11.87
C ASP A 307 3.40 1.62 11.50
N LEU A 308 3.31 2.11 10.24
CA LEU A 308 2.10 2.71 9.71
C LEU A 308 0.89 1.76 9.78
N PHE A 309 1.12 0.44 9.80
CA PHE A 309 0.07 -0.59 9.85
C PHE A 309 0.07 -1.38 11.15
N LEU A 310 1.22 -1.55 11.79
CA LEU A 310 1.43 -2.54 12.86
C LEU A 310 1.70 -1.92 14.22
N SER A 311 1.91 -0.60 14.31
CA SER A 311 2.18 0.04 15.60
C SER A 311 0.95 0.02 16.50
N ARG A 312 1.17 -0.05 17.83
CA ARG A 312 0.09 0.05 18.84
C ARG A 312 -0.76 1.31 18.69
N GLN A 313 -0.24 2.32 18.02
CA GLN A 313 -0.92 3.59 17.79
C GLN A 313 -1.39 3.80 16.35
N ALA A 314 -1.21 2.82 15.47
CA ALA A 314 -1.62 2.93 14.08
C ALA A 314 -3.11 3.30 13.95
N GLU A 315 -3.98 2.72 14.78
CA GLU A 315 -5.41 3.05 14.79
C GLU A 315 -5.65 4.54 15.04
N ALA A 316 -5.04 5.11 16.08
CA ALA A 316 -5.28 6.50 16.46
C ALA A 316 -4.54 7.51 15.57
N ARG A 317 -3.28 7.20 15.20
CA ARG A 317 -2.41 8.17 14.50
C ARG A 317 -2.43 8.06 12.98
N VAL A 318 -2.89 6.92 12.44
CA VAL A 318 -2.89 6.65 11.01
C VAL A 318 -4.29 6.36 10.48
N PHE A 319 -4.97 5.34 11.03
CA PHE A 319 -6.23 4.85 10.46
C PHE A 319 -7.38 5.82 10.67
N GLU A 320 -7.53 6.36 11.88
CA GLU A 320 -8.60 7.31 12.19
C GLU A 320 -8.45 8.62 11.40
N PRO A 321 -7.29 9.29 11.35
CA PRO A 321 -7.10 10.46 10.49
C PRO A 321 -7.37 10.16 9.00
N THR A 322 -6.96 8.98 8.52
CA THR A 322 -7.22 8.54 7.14
C THR A 322 -8.71 8.36 6.89
N ALA A 323 -9.44 7.69 7.78
CA ALA A 323 -10.88 7.49 7.65
C ALA A 323 -11.64 8.82 7.64
N ARG A 324 -11.28 9.76 8.51
CA ARG A 324 -11.86 11.11 8.54
C ARG A 324 -11.58 11.86 7.25
N TRP A 325 -10.35 11.80 6.77
CA TRP A 325 -9.97 12.49 5.55
C TRP A 325 -10.69 11.93 4.33
N LEU A 326 -10.82 10.60 4.19
CA LEU A 326 -11.59 9.96 3.12
C LEU A 326 -13.07 10.37 3.13
N THR A 327 -13.63 10.62 4.32
CA THR A 327 -15.01 11.10 4.44
C THR A 327 -15.16 12.52 3.89
N ARG A 328 -14.19 13.38 4.15
CA ARG A 328 -14.17 14.78 3.70
C ARG A 328 -12.73 15.24 3.42
N PRO A 329 -12.25 15.07 2.19
CA PRO A 329 -10.92 15.50 1.83
C PRO A 329 -10.70 17.01 2.06
N THR A 330 -9.63 17.34 2.78
CA THR A 330 -9.22 18.71 3.11
C THR A 330 -7.71 18.85 3.02
N SER A 331 -7.19 20.05 2.83
CA SER A 331 -5.73 20.32 2.82
C SER A 331 -5.13 20.39 4.24
N ALA A 332 -5.96 20.37 5.27
CA ALA A 332 -5.53 20.30 6.67
C ALA A 332 -6.06 19.02 7.31
N ILE A 333 -5.22 18.34 8.10
CA ILE A 333 -5.63 17.19 8.89
C ILE A 333 -5.90 17.68 10.32
N ALA A 334 -7.14 17.57 10.75
CA ALA A 334 -7.51 17.96 12.10
C ALA A 334 -7.02 16.92 13.11
N GLY A 335 -6.30 17.36 14.15
CA GLY A 335 -6.08 16.59 15.38
C GLY A 335 -4.89 15.59 15.33
N VAL A 336 -3.76 15.96 14.74
CA VAL A 336 -2.47 15.28 14.97
C VAL A 336 -1.56 16.18 15.81
#